data_b71ce8f4c3b52b88509bd9cfe1815601
#
_entry.id   b71ce8f4c3b52b88509bd9cfe1815601
#
_cell.length_a   1.000
_cell.length_b   1.000
_cell.length_c   1.000
_cell.angle_alpha   90.00
_cell.angle_beta   90.00
_cell.angle_gamma   90.00
#
_symmetry.space_group_name_H-M   'P 1'
#
loop_
_entity.id
_entity.type
_entity.pdbx_description
1 polymer ?
#
loop_
_entity_poly.entity_id
_entity_poly.type
_entity_poly.pdbx_seq_one_letter_code
_entity_poly.pdbx_strand_id
1 'polypeptide(L)'
;MRDDSDIYTYLTPKQVADIGVCFFCGSEADGQAFCPPEKFSDELSGPVYDYVRVAACYECCEALKNQRVGTLPEQRELVRQNIEKKYSLALRLFQLWDLAEAEELKRESSSFYGSVSAALSLGKEANNRLRFRGFDVEEGVYGQTEEGAGDYRVFEQTFSSYKEALHFASRSYGVDIAFLANYATPRDPDFDKGIGRWQRMVENQLHQDLKVKEVVNRFVRQYKLDKKLVERSVLQLVDDGVLLEYDEMHKELVDRLSV
;
A
#
# COMPACT_ATOMS: atom_id res chain seq x y z
N MET A 1 27.87 1.84 -31.68
CA MET A 1 27.21 1.72 -30.37
C MET A 1 28.28 1.97 -29.34
N ARG A 2 28.20 3.03 -28.56
CA ARG A 2 29.03 3.17 -27.36
C ARG A 2 28.55 2.11 -26.37
N ASP A 3 29.46 1.42 -25.74
CA ASP A 3 29.11 0.52 -24.65
C ASP A 3 28.81 1.41 -23.44
N ASP A 4 27.53 1.73 -23.24
CA ASP A 4 27.10 2.65 -22.18
C ASP A 4 27.30 2.09 -20.77
N SER A 5 27.75 0.82 -20.67
CA SER A 5 28.07 0.19 -19.39
C SER A 5 29.26 0.84 -18.67
N ASP A 6 30.12 1.55 -19.41
CA ASP A 6 31.35 2.18 -18.85
C ASP A 6 31.08 3.42 -18.00
N ILE A 7 29.86 4.00 -18.07
CA ILE A 7 29.50 5.18 -17.25
C ILE A 7 28.98 4.78 -15.85
N TYR A 8 28.63 3.50 -15.65
CA TYR A 8 28.04 3.03 -14.42
C TYR A 8 29.06 2.36 -13.51
N THR A 9 29.18 2.84 -12.28
CA THR A 9 30.00 2.20 -11.25
C THR A 9 29.25 1.02 -10.64
N TYR A 10 29.85 -0.17 -10.60
CA TYR A 10 29.25 -1.32 -9.91
C TYR A 10 29.42 -1.17 -8.41
N LEU A 11 28.32 -1.21 -7.67
CA LEU A 11 28.34 -1.17 -6.21
C LEU A 11 28.52 -2.57 -5.64
N THR A 12 29.71 -2.82 -5.09
CA THR A 12 30.07 -4.10 -4.48
C THR A 12 29.58 -4.17 -3.03
N PRO A 13 28.89 -5.24 -2.61
CA PRO A 13 28.55 -5.44 -1.21
C PRO A 13 29.80 -5.52 -0.32
N LYS A 14 29.76 -4.88 0.85
CA LYS A 14 30.86 -4.98 1.85
C LYS A 14 30.95 -6.36 2.49
N GLN A 15 29.81 -7.04 2.65
CA GLN A 15 29.77 -8.35 3.28
C GLN A 15 29.67 -9.45 2.23
N VAL A 16 30.47 -10.51 2.41
CA VAL A 16 30.45 -11.67 1.51
C VAL A 16 29.08 -12.35 1.46
N ALA A 17 28.33 -12.30 2.56
CA ALA A 17 26.97 -12.85 2.64
C ALA A 17 25.97 -12.14 1.71
N ASP A 18 26.22 -10.90 1.31
CA ASP A 18 25.36 -10.10 0.45
C ASP A 18 25.71 -10.26 -1.05
N ILE A 19 26.79 -10.99 -1.38
CA ILE A 19 27.13 -11.29 -2.76
C ILE A 19 26.05 -12.19 -3.38
N GLY A 20 25.51 -11.77 -4.52
CA GLY A 20 24.43 -12.49 -5.19
C GLY A 20 23.04 -12.21 -4.59
N VAL A 21 22.94 -11.25 -3.67
CA VAL A 21 21.66 -10.80 -3.10
C VAL A 21 21.17 -9.56 -3.84
N CYS A 22 19.88 -9.53 -4.15
CA CYS A 22 19.25 -8.38 -4.79
C CYS A 22 19.25 -7.16 -3.85
N PHE A 23 19.85 -6.07 -4.31
CA PHE A 23 19.97 -4.82 -3.56
C PHE A 23 18.65 -4.23 -3.10
N PHE A 24 17.56 -4.45 -3.85
CA PHE A 24 16.25 -3.86 -3.56
C PHE A 24 15.39 -4.70 -2.62
N CYS A 25 15.40 -6.01 -2.75
CA CYS A 25 14.43 -6.88 -2.07
C CYS A 25 15.01 -8.06 -1.30
N GLY A 26 16.34 -8.27 -1.33
CA GLY A 26 17.00 -9.34 -0.59
C GLY A 26 16.81 -10.75 -1.16
N SER A 27 16.15 -10.92 -2.31
CA SER A 27 16.09 -12.21 -3.01
C SER A 27 17.41 -12.51 -3.72
N GLU A 28 17.59 -13.73 -4.22
CA GLU A 28 18.70 -14.06 -5.08
C GLU A 28 18.74 -13.14 -6.32
N ALA A 29 19.90 -12.62 -6.65
CA ALA A 29 20.12 -11.76 -7.80
C ALA A 29 20.58 -12.60 -8.99
N ASP A 30 19.87 -12.46 -10.12
CA ASP A 30 20.16 -13.12 -11.38
C ASP A 30 20.48 -12.13 -12.52
N GLY A 31 20.54 -10.83 -12.18
CA GLY A 31 20.83 -9.74 -13.10
C GLY A 31 21.42 -8.51 -12.42
N GLN A 32 21.36 -7.39 -13.13
CA GLN A 32 21.81 -6.09 -12.65
C GLN A 32 20.76 -5.02 -12.99
N ALA A 33 20.56 -4.09 -12.09
CA ALA A 33 19.77 -2.89 -12.32
C ALA A 33 20.68 -1.68 -12.40
N PHE A 34 20.37 -0.78 -13.32
CA PHE A 34 21.09 0.47 -13.58
C PHE A 34 20.33 1.66 -13.00
N CYS A 35 21.03 2.58 -12.41
CA CYS A 35 20.48 3.81 -11.87
C CYS A 35 21.27 5.03 -12.39
N PRO A 36 20.66 5.87 -13.25
CA PRO A 36 19.34 5.74 -13.87
C PRO A 36 19.26 4.50 -14.80
N PRO A 37 18.05 4.01 -15.16
CA PRO A 37 17.93 2.91 -16.13
C PRO A 37 18.57 3.29 -17.46
N GLU A 38 19.33 2.37 -18.09
CA GLU A 38 20.11 2.61 -19.34
C GLU A 38 19.29 3.31 -20.42
N LYS A 39 18.04 2.96 -20.58
CA LYS A 39 17.12 3.57 -21.56
C LYS A 39 16.97 5.08 -21.41
N PHE A 40 17.20 5.60 -20.21
CA PHE A 40 16.99 7.02 -19.85
C PHE A 40 18.29 7.71 -19.43
N SER A 41 19.45 7.08 -19.60
CA SER A 41 20.76 7.64 -19.21
C SER A 41 21.04 9.00 -19.85
N ASP A 42 20.69 9.17 -21.13
CA ASP A 42 20.88 10.42 -21.85
C ASP A 42 19.91 11.53 -21.42
N GLU A 43 18.68 11.15 -21.05
CA GLU A 43 17.64 12.09 -20.60
C GLU A 43 17.84 12.52 -19.15
N LEU A 44 18.29 11.61 -18.31
CA LEU A 44 18.54 11.80 -16.89
C LEU A 44 20.04 12.03 -16.65
N SER A 45 20.61 13.08 -17.25
CA SER A 45 22.03 13.42 -17.13
C SER A 45 22.25 14.58 -16.16
N GLY A 46 23.28 14.43 -15.29
CA GLY A 46 23.68 15.49 -14.36
C GLY A 46 24.15 14.98 -13.00
N PRO A 47 24.70 15.87 -12.15
CA PRO A 47 25.33 15.51 -10.88
C PRO A 47 24.34 15.04 -9.78
N VAL A 48 23.05 15.08 -10.06
CA VAL A 48 21.98 14.68 -9.14
C VAL A 48 21.69 13.18 -9.22
N TYR A 49 22.21 12.48 -10.25
CA TYR A 49 21.93 11.07 -10.50
C TYR A 49 23.12 10.18 -10.09
N ASP A 50 22.80 8.96 -9.65
CA ASP A 50 23.79 8.10 -9.01
C ASP A 50 24.78 7.47 -10.00
N TYR A 51 24.40 7.16 -11.25
CA TYR A 51 25.19 6.45 -12.26
C TYR A 51 25.88 5.18 -11.73
N VAL A 52 25.08 4.34 -11.09
CA VAL A 52 25.53 3.10 -10.50
C VAL A 52 24.76 1.89 -11.03
N ARG A 53 25.36 0.72 -10.92
CA ARG A 53 24.69 -0.56 -11.16
C ARG A 53 24.80 -1.46 -9.94
N VAL A 54 23.74 -2.18 -9.64
CA VAL A 54 23.62 -3.04 -8.47
C VAL A 54 23.13 -4.42 -8.86
N ALA A 55 23.52 -5.44 -8.09
CA ALA A 55 22.94 -6.78 -8.23
C ALA A 55 21.41 -6.73 -7.97
N ALA A 56 20.61 -7.31 -8.87
CA ALA A 56 19.18 -7.28 -8.77
C ALA A 56 18.54 -8.57 -9.32
N CYS A 57 17.40 -8.98 -8.74
CA CYS A 57 16.65 -10.09 -9.28
C CYS A 57 15.83 -9.65 -10.52
N TYR A 58 15.45 -10.60 -11.35
CA TYR A 58 14.67 -10.37 -12.56
C TYR A 58 13.42 -9.51 -12.32
N GLU A 59 12.67 -9.79 -11.25
CA GLU A 59 11.45 -9.05 -10.94
C GLU A 59 11.70 -7.56 -10.63
N CYS A 60 12.77 -7.26 -9.90
CA CYS A 60 13.17 -5.87 -9.62
C CYS A 60 13.67 -5.16 -10.88
N CYS A 61 14.46 -5.85 -11.73
CA CYS A 61 14.88 -5.32 -13.03
C CYS A 61 13.67 -4.97 -13.92
N GLU A 62 12.69 -5.86 -14.05
CA GLU A 62 11.48 -5.61 -14.85
C GLU A 62 10.63 -4.47 -14.27
N ALA A 63 10.54 -4.34 -12.95
CA ALA A 63 9.83 -3.24 -12.32
C ALA A 63 10.45 -1.87 -12.65
N LEU A 64 11.76 -1.80 -12.84
CA LEU A 64 12.51 -0.57 -13.08
C LEU A 64 12.72 -0.23 -14.56
N LYS A 65 12.67 -1.21 -15.45
CA LYS A 65 13.05 -1.13 -16.86
C LYS A 65 12.47 0.06 -17.64
N ASN A 66 11.25 0.48 -17.33
CA ASN A 66 10.55 1.56 -18.03
C ASN A 66 10.26 2.76 -17.12
N GLN A 67 10.95 2.88 -16.00
CA GLN A 67 10.73 3.95 -15.03
C GLN A 67 11.77 5.06 -15.22
N ARG A 68 11.33 6.32 -15.19
CA ARG A 68 12.20 7.49 -15.27
C ARG A 68 12.63 7.93 -13.87
N VAL A 69 13.50 7.15 -13.26
CA VAL A 69 14.02 7.40 -11.91
C VAL A 69 15.54 7.38 -11.92
N GLY A 70 16.12 8.40 -11.35
CA GLY A 70 17.57 8.65 -11.43
C GLY A 70 18.34 8.31 -10.16
N THR A 71 17.69 7.96 -9.07
CA THR A 71 18.34 7.68 -7.78
C THR A 71 17.96 6.30 -7.23
N LEU A 72 18.87 5.66 -6.50
CA LEU A 72 18.62 4.35 -5.88
C LEU A 72 17.48 4.36 -4.85
N PRO A 73 17.30 5.40 -4.01
CA PRO A 73 16.15 5.47 -3.11
C PRO A 73 14.81 5.48 -3.85
N GLU A 74 14.69 6.25 -4.93
CA GLU A 74 13.47 6.28 -5.76
C GLU A 74 13.20 4.93 -6.42
N GLN A 75 14.25 4.28 -6.97
CA GLN A 75 14.14 2.94 -7.54
C GLN A 75 13.66 1.92 -6.51
N ARG A 76 14.20 1.99 -5.28
CA ARG A 76 13.78 1.12 -4.18
C ARG A 76 12.32 1.31 -3.84
N GLU A 77 11.86 2.54 -3.79
CA GLU A 77 10.46 2.84 -3.51
C GLU A 77 9.52 2.27 -4.59
N LEU A 78 9.86 2.43 -5.86
CA LEU A 78 9.12 1.82 -6.97
C LEU A 78 9.08 0.30 -6.91
N VAL A 79 10.20 -0.35 -6.58
CA VAL A 79 10.24 -1.80 -6.39
C VAL A 79 9.31 -2.23 -5.27
N ARG A 80 9.32 -1.54 -4.14
CA ARG A 80 8.42 -1.81 -3.01
C ARG A 80 6.95 -1.70 -3.42
N GLN A 81 6.58 -0.62 -4.10
CA GLN A 81 5.21 -0.43 -4.61
C GLN A 81 4.79 -1.55 -5.57
N ASN A 82 5.70 -2.00 -6.43
CA ASN A 82 5.44 -3.10 -7.35
C ASN A 82 5.22 -4.43 -6.61
N ILE A 83 6.05 -4.74 -5.61
CA ILE A 83 5.91 -5.94 -4.78
C ILE A 83 4.57 -5.90 -4.02
N GLU A 84 4.23 -4.78 -3.38
CA GLU A 84 2.96 -4.60 -2.67
C GLU A 84 1.76 -4.82 -3.59
N LYS A 85 1.77 -4.19 -4.76
CA LYS A 85 0.69 -4.32 -5.74
C LYS A 85 0.55 -5.75 -6.24
N LYS A 86 1.66 -6.39 -6.62
CA LYS A 86 1.68 -7.74 -7.18
C LYS A 86 1.25 -8.79 -6.17
N TYR A 87 1.69 -8.67 -4.93
CA TYR A 87 1.44 -9.66 -3.87
C TYR A 87 0.39 -9.21 -2.86
N SER A 88 -0.42 -8.20 -3.18
CA SER A 88 -1.38 -7.57 -2.26
C SER A 88 -2.29 -8.55 -1.53
N LEU A 89 -2.86 -9.52 -2.25
CA LEU A 89 -3.73 -10.53 -1.66
C LEU A 89 -2.98 -11.47 -0.70
N ALA A 90 -1.80 -11.95 -1.11
CA ALA A 90 -0.97 -12.84 -0.29
C ALA A 90 -0.45 -12.13 0.96
N LEU A 91 -0.03 -10.87 0.83
CA LEU A 91 0.36 -10.02 1.95
C LEU A 91 -0.79 -9.84 2.94
N ARG A 92 -1.98 -9.55 2.44
CA ARG A 92 -3.17 -9.40 3.29
C ARG A 92 -3.51 -10.69 4.05
N LEU A 93 -3.44 -11.84 3.39
CA LEU A 93 -3.64 -13.13 4.05
C LEU A 93 -2.59 -13.37 5.13
N PHE A 94 -1.32 -13.15 4.83
CA PHE A 94 -0.22 -13.31 5.78
C PHE A 94 -0.33 -12.39 7.01
N GLN A 95 -0.91 -11.19 6.84
CA GLN A 95 -1.13 -10.24 7.94
C GLN A 95 -2.26 -10.65 8.88
N LEU A 96 -3.29 -11.30 8.36
CA LEU A 96 -4.50 -11.64 9.09
C LEU A 96 -4.48 -13.04 9.68
N TRP A 97 -3.80 -13.97 9.03
CA TRP A 97 -3.78 -15.39 9.38
C TRP A 97 -2.37 -15.82 9.80
N ASP A 98 -2.28 -16.80 10.71
CA ASP A 98 -1.03 -17.51 10.96
C ASP A 98 -1.09 -18.97 10.43
N LEU A 99 0.09 -19.61 10.46
CA LEU A 99 0.21 -20.99 9.99
C LEU A 99 -0.56 -21.97 10.87
N ALA A 100 -0.71 -21.70 12.17
CA ALA A 100 -1.44 -22.56 13.09
C ALA A 100 -2.94 -22.52 12.78
N GLU A 101 -3.50 -21.32 12.55
CA GLU A 101 -4.89 -21.14 12.10
C GLU A 101 -5.14 -21.83 10.75
N ALA A 102 -4.16 -21.76 9.82
CA ALA A 102 -4.26 -22.45 8.55
C ALA A 102 -4.22 -23.98 8.70
N GLU A 103 -3.46 -24.53 9.66
CA GLU A 103 -3.40 -25.98 9.90
C GLU A 103 -4.72 -26.56 10.45
N GLU A 104 -5.54 -25.76 11.14
CA GLU A 104 -6.87 -26.18 11.55
C GLU A 104 -7.77 -26.47 10.35
N LEU A 105 -7.65 -25.70 9.28
CA LEU A 105 -8.37 -25.90 8.01
C LEU A 105 -8.00 -27.19 7.29
N LYS A 106 -6.81 -27.75 7.56
CA LYS A 106 -6.37 -29.02 6.98
C LYS A 106 -7.29 -30.17 7.34
N ARG A 107 -7.93 -30.11 8.52
CA ARG A 107 -8.88 -31.11 8.99
C ARG A 107 -10.22 -31.05 8.25
N GLU A 108 -10.57 -29.87 7.73
CA GLU A 108 -11.86 -29.64 7.08
C GLU A 108 -11.80 -29.83 5.57
N SER A 109 -10.71 -29.37 4.90
CA SER A 109 -10.54 -29.49 3.45
C SER A 109 -9.08 -29.41 3.04
N SER A 110 -8.52 -30.51 2.54
CA SER A 110 -7.11 -30.59 2.11
C SER A 110 -6.79 -29.69 0.89
N SER A 111 -7.74 -29.51 -0.03
CA SER A 111 -7.56 -28.66 -1.21
C SER A 111 -7.53 -27.17 -0.85
N PHE A 112 -8.43 -26.75 0.02
CA PHE A 112 -8.49 -25.36 0.48
C PHE A 112 -7.25 -25.00 1.33
N TYR A 113 -6.83 -25.91 2.22
CA TYR A 113 -5.59 -25.78 2.98
C TYR A 113 -4.37 -25.56 2.09
N GLY A 114 -4.23 -26.33 1.01
CA GLY A 114 -3.09 -26.19 0.08
C GLY A 114 -3.01 -24.78 -0.53
N SER A 115 -4.15 -24.23 -0.93
CA SER A 115 -4.23 -22.88 -1.50
C SER A 115 -3.90 -21.80 -0.47
N VAL A 116 -4.44 -21.90 0.73
CA VAL A 116 -4.20 -20.94 1.83
C VAL A 116 -2.74 -21.01 2.30
N SER A 117 -2.18 -22.20 2.49
CA SER A 117 -0.78 -22.37 2.89
C SER A 117 0.19 -21.81 1.85
N ALA A 118 -0.06 -22.03 0.57
CA ALA A 118 0.74 -21.44 -0.51
C ALA A 118 0.66 -19.90 -0.51
N ALA A 119 -0.53 -19.34 -0.32
CA ALA A 119 -0.71 -17.90 -0.25
C ALA A 119 -0.04 -17.29 0.98
N LEU A 120 -0.08 -17.95 2.13
CA LEU A 120 0.62 -17.51 3.35
C LEU A 120 2.14 -17.55 3.18
N SER A 121 2.70 -18.61 2.56
CA SER A 121 4.13 -18.70 2.22
C SER A 121 4.55 -17.57 1.29
N LEU A 122 3.77 -17.31 0.25
CA LEU A 122 4.02 -16.22 -0.70
C LEU A 122 3.93 -14.85 -0.02
N GLY A 123 2.95 -14.67 0.85
CA GLY A 123 2.79 -13.44 1.63
C GLY A 123 3.94 -13.19 2.61
N LYS A 124 4.43 -14.26 3.27
CA LYS A 124 5.62 -14.19 4.13
C LYS A 124 6.86 -13.79 3.35
N GLU A 125 7.06 -14.39 2.18
CA GLU A 125 8.18 -14.05 1.30
C GLU A 125 8.10 -12.60 0.84
N ALA A 126 6.96 -12.16 0.33
CA ALA A 126 6.74 -10.78 -0.09
C ALA A 126 6.94 -9.79 1.06
N ASN A 127 6.49 -10.12 2.28
CA ASN A 127 6.71 -9.30 3.46
C ASN A 127 8.20 -9.20 3.83
N ASN A 128 8.96 -10.29 3.74
CA ASN A 128 10.40 -10.27 3.98
C ASN A 128 11.11 -9.37 2.96
N ARG A 129 10.72 -9.44 1.69
CA ARG A 129 11.25 -8.60 0.61
C ARG A 129 10.94 -7.11 0.83
N LEU A 130 9.77 -6.77 1.31
CA LEU A 130 9.38 -5.40 1.65
C LEU A 130 10.15 -4.86 2.86
N ARG A 131 10.46 -5.72 3.81
CA ARG A 131 11.22 -5.38 5.02
C ARG A 131 12.74 -5.38 4.81
N PHE A 132 13.22 -5.82 3.66
CA PHE A 132 14.63 -5.82 3.36
C PHE A 132 15.16 -4.38 3.29
N ARG A 133 16.17 -4.06 4.12
CA ARG A 133 16.72 -2.72 4.25
C ARG A 133 17.82 -2.39 3.23
N GLY A 134 18.28 -3.38 2.47
CA GLY A 134 19.48 -3.29 1.67
C GLY A 134 20.71 -3.75 2.44
N PHE A 135 21.86 -3.52 1.88
CA PHE A 135 23.16 -3.82 2.47
C PHE A 135 24.15 -2.68 2.20
N ASP A 136 25.23 -2.63 2.99
CA ASP A 136 26.30 -1.67 2.82
C ASP A 136 27.13 -2.01 1.58
N VAL A 137 27.54 -0.96 0.86
CA VAL A 137 28.43 -1.07 -0.31
C VAL A 137 29.76 -0.38 -0.06
N GLU A 138 30.82 -0.76 -0.82
CA GLU A 138 32.18 -0.28 -0.59
C GLU A 138 32.33 1.23 -0.83
N GLU A 139 31.55 1.82 -1.74
CA GLU A 139 31.64 3.24 -2.14
C GLU A 139 30.65 4.16 -1.44
N GLY A 140 29.97 3.68 -0.39
CA GLY A 140 29.01 4.51 0.36
C GLY A 140 27.90 3.72 1.07
N VAL A 141 27.02 4.43 1.72
CA VAL A 141 25.84 3.85 2.39
C VAL A 141 24.62 4.08 1.52
N TYR A 142 24.36 3.16 0.61
CA TYR A 142 23.18 3.22 -0.29
C TYR A 142 22.01 2.34 0.17
N GLY A 143 22.04 1.78 1.32
CA GLY A 143 21.05 0.77 1.70
C GLY A 143 20.29 1.07 2.99
N GLN A 144 20.82 1.89 3.82
CA GLN A 144 20.21 2.20 5.10
C GLN A 144 19.36 3.48 5.00
N THR A 145 18.16 3.33 4.52
CA THR A 145 17.13 4.24 5.01
C THR A 145 16.74 3.75 6.39
N GLU A 146 16.94 4.54 7.40
CA GLU A 146 16.47 4.31 8.78
C GLU A 146 14.93 4.15 8.86
N GLU A 147 14.25 4.31 7.75
CA GLU A 147 12.81 4.21 7.59
C GLU A 147 12.42 2.83 7.05
N GLY A 148 12.13 1.87 7.96
CA GLY A 148 11.34 0.78 7.44
C GLY A 148 11.51 -0.63 7.95
N ALA A 149 11.96 -0.82 9.15
CA ALA A 149 11.56 -1.91 10.03
C ALA A 149 11.64 -1.35 11.45
N GLY A 150 11.06 -0.18 11.63
CA GLY A 150 10.75 0.36 12.93
C GLY A 150 9.74 -0.52 13.61
N ASP A 151 9.84 -0.62 14.89
CA ASP A 151 8.80 -1.20 15.70
C ASP A 151 7.48 -0.47 15.38
N TYR A 152 6.42 -1.24 15.24
CA TYR A 152 5.09 -0.69 15.03
C TYR A 152 4.62 -0.02 16.32
N ARG A 153 4.10 1.18 16.22
CA ARG A 153 3.66 1.95 17.38
C ARG A 153 2.15 2.07 17.44
N VAL A 154 1.59 1.77 18.61
CA VAL A 154 0.18 1.97 18.93
C VAL A 154 0.12 2.68 20.29
N PHE A 155 -0.36 3.90 20.34
CA PHE A 155 -0.21 4.81 21.47
C PHE A 155 1.28 4.98 21.84
N GLU A 156 1.64 4.69 23.07
CA GLU A 156 3.02 4.74 23.57
C GLU A 156 3.73 3.37 23.53
N GLN A 157 3.05 2.31 23.04
CA GLN A 157 3.60 0.96 22.98
C GLN A 157 4.20 0.65 21.62
N THR A 158 5.29 -0.09 21.66
CA THR A 158 6.07 -0.48 20.48
C THR A 158 6.02 -1.98 20.30
N PHE A 159 5.80 -2.45 19.07
CA PHE A 159 5.67 -3.86 18.70
C PHE A 159 6.65 -4.19 17.58
N SER A 160 7.35 -5.30 17.70
CA SER A 160 8.25 -5.80 16.66
C SER A 160 7.51 -6.49 15.50
N SER A 161 6.24 -6.84 15.70
CA SER A 161 5.40 -7.52 14.73
C SER A 161 4.18 -6.66 14.35
N TYR A 162 3.93 -6.51 13.04
CA TYR A 162 2.72 -5.85 12.53
C TYR A 162 1.45 -6.54 13.05
N LYS A 163 1.42 -7.89 13.07
CA LYS A 163 0.27 -8.66 13.54
C LYS A 163 -0.03 -8.36 15.02
N GLU A 164 0.98 -8.34 15.88
CA GLU A 164 0.81 -8.00 17.30
C GLU A 164 0.29 -6.57 17.49
N ALA A 165 0.88 -5.61 16.77
CA ALA A 165 0.42 -4.23 16.78
C ALA A 165 -1.03 -4.10 16.31
N LEU A 166 -1.38 -4.79 15.23
CA LEU A 166 -2.74 -4.80 14.67
C LEU A 166 -3.76 -5.39 15.65
N HIS A 167 -3.46 -6.52 16.30
CA HIS A 167 -4.31 -7.12 17.32
C HIS A 167 -4.46 -6.24 18.55
N PHE A 168 -3.37 -5.59 18.97
CA PHE A 168 -3.42 -4.66 20.09
C PHE A 168 -4.26 -3.43 19.73
N ALA A 169 -4.03 -2.83 18.55
CA ALA A 169 -4.79 -1.70 18.06
C ALA A 169 -6.28 -2.02 17.93
N SER A 170 -6.62 -3.16 17.32
CA SER A 170 -8.00 -3.62 17.19
C SER A 170 -8.73 -3.68 18.54
N ARG A 171 -8.09 -4.28 19.55
CA ARG A 171 -8.67 -4.36 20.90
C ARG A 171 -8.76 -3.01 21.59
N SER A 172 -7.71 -2.18 21.45
CA SER A 172 -7.63 -0.89 22.15
C SER A 172 -8.58 0.15 21.58
N TYR A 173 -8.78 0.13 20.25
CA TYR A 173 -9.71 1.03 19.57
C TYR A 173 -11.11 0.47 19.40
N GLY A 174 -11.33 -0.83 19.68
CA GLY A 174 -12.61 -1.50 19.46
C GLY A 174 -13.01 -1.58 17.97
N VAL A 175 -12.03 -1.67 17.07
CA VAL A 175 -12.23 -1.72 15.61
C VAL A 175 -11.92 -3.12 15.11
N ASP A 176 -12.74 -3.62 14.19
CA ASP A 176 -12.52 -4.93 13.56
C ASP A 176 -11.13 -5.00 12.90
N ILE A 177 -10.44 -6.13 13.10
CA ILE A 177 -9.04 -6.29 12.70
C ILE A 177 -8.88 -6.26 11.16
N ALA A 178 -9.79 -6.88 10.42
CA ALA A 178 -9.75 -6.90 8.95
C ALA A 178 -10.03 -5.50 8.38
N PHE A 179 -10.87 -4.75 9.09
CA PHE A 179 -11.16 -3.39 8.74
C PHE A 179 -9.97 -2.46 9.03
N LEU A 180 -9.38 -2.57 10.22
CA LEU A 180 -8.21 -1.78 10.62
C LEU A 180 -7.02 -1.99 9.69
N ALA A 181 -6.79 -3.22 9.20
CA ALA A 181 -5.72 -3.55 8.26
C ALA A 181 -5.81 -2.82 6.90
N ASN A 182 -6.96 -2.23 6.56
CA ASN A 182 -7.08 -1.40 5.36
C ASN A 182 -6.52 0.03 5.55
N TYR A 183 -6.40 0.49 6.79
CA TYR A 183 -5.99 1.86 7.14
C TYR A 183 -4.61 1.94 7.78
N ALA A 184 -4.19 0.89 8.46
CA ALA A 184 -2.86 0.75 9.03
C ALA A 184 -2.08 -0.24 8.17
N THR A 185 -1.17 0.25 7.35
CA THR A 185 -0.37 -0.61 6.47
C THR A 185 0.93 -1.03 7.14
N PRO A 186 1.53 -2.17 6.75
CA PRO A 186 2.83 -2.58 7.29
C PRO A 186 3.98 -1.59 7.02
N ARG A 187 3.79 -0.65 6.10
CA ARG A 187 4.76 0.42 5.79
C ARG A 187 4.65 1.62 6.71
N ASP A 188 3.48 1.86 7.27
CA ASP A 188 3.27 2.97 8.21
C ASP A 188 3.39 2.39 9.63
N PRO A 189 4.51 2.63 10.34
CA PRO A 189 4.73 2.07 11.66
C PRO A 189 3.82 2.70 12.72
N ASP A 190 3.13 3.79 12.39
CA ASP A 190 2.28 4.57 13.31
C ASP A 190 0.80 4.23 13.07
N PHE A 191 0.27 3.31 13.86
CA PHE A 191 -1.14 2.90 13.80
C PHE A 191 -2.09 4.03 14.18
N ASP A 192 -1.67 4.97 15.01
CA ASP A 192 -2.50 6.09 15.46
C ASP A 192 -2.85 7.00 14.28
N LYS A 193 -1.92 7.19 13.33
CA LYS A 193 -2.21 7.89 12.08
C LYS A 193 -3.22 7.16 11.19
N GLY A 194 -3.11 5.83 11.11
CA GLY A 194 -4.08 4.99 10.38
C GLY A 194 -5.48 5.10 10.98
N ILE A 195 -5.60 5.00 12.30
CA ILE A 195 -6.85 5.20 13.03
C ILE A 195 -7.40 6.61 12.82
N GLY A 196 -6.56 7.64 12.91
CA GLY A 196 -7.00 9.02 12.68
C GLY A 196 -7.53 9.26 11.25
N ARG A 197 -6.97 8.56 10.24
CA ARG A 197 -7.55 8.58 8.88
C ARG A 197 -8.93 7.92 8.83
N TRP A 198 -9.07 6.76 9.45
CA TRP A 198 -10.34 6.05 9.55
C TRP A 198 -11.41 6.86 10.28
N GLN A 199 -11.09 7.42 11.44
CA GLN A 199 -12.02 8.25 12.22
C GLN A 199 -12.55 9.42 11.40
N ARG A 200 -11.68 10.16 10.73
CA ARG A 200 -12.08 11.26 9.85
C ARG A 200 -12.98 10.80 8.71
N MET A 201 -12.71 9.62 8.14
CA MET A 201 -13.56 9.08 7.08
C MET A 201 -14.95 8.70 7.61
N VAL A 202 -15.03 8.07 8.79
CA VAL A 202 -16.30 7.74 9.45
C VAL A 202 -17.08 9.00 9.83
N GLU A 203 -16.42 10.01 10.36
CA GLU A 203 -17.03 11.31 10.67
C GLU A 203 -17.57 11.99 9.41
N ASN A 204 -16.80 11.99 8.32
CA ASN A 204 -17.24 12.55 7.05
C ASN A 204 -18.44 11.79 6.48
N GLN A 205 -18.42 10.45 6.54
CA GLN A 205 -19.55 9.62 6.08
C GLN A 205 -20.80 9.88 6.91
N LEU A 206 -20.65 9.92 8.25
CA LEU A 206 -21.78 10.22 9.15
C LEU A 206 -22.36 11.62 8.87
N HIS A 207 -21.48 12.59 8.63
CA HIS A 207 -21.90 13.95 8.29
C HIS A 207 -22.66 14.00 6.95
N GLN A 208 -22.21 13.28 5.94
CA GLN A 208 -22.91 13.14 4.66
C GLN A 208 -24.25 12.47 4.84
N ASP A 209 -24.33 11.36 5.61
CA ASP A 209 -25.58 10.65 5.87
C ASP A 209 -26.61 11.53 6.60
N LEU A 210 -26.15 12.38 7.53
CA LEU A 210 -27.03 13.34 8.21
C LEU A 210 -27.54 14.41 7.25
N LYS A 211 -26.71 14.97 6.39
CA LYS A 211 -27.10 15.93 5.36
C LYS A 211 -28.09 15.33 4.37
N VAL A 212 -27.84 14.11 3.88
CA VAL A 212 -28.80 13.38 3.02
C VAL A 212 -30.17 13.26 3.70
N LYS A 213 -30.20 12.81 4.96
CA LYS A 213 -31.46 12.69 5.72
C LYS A 213 -32.17 14.02 5.90
N GLU A 214 -31.43 15.10 6.13
CA GLU A 214 -32.02 16.44 6.27
C GLU A 214 -32.65 16.90 4.96
N VAL A 215 -31.92 16.79 3.83
CA VAL A 215 -32.46 17.14 2.49
C VAL A 215 -33.69 16.32 2.17
N VAL A 216 -33.64 15.00 2.34
CA VAL A 216 -34.79 14.11 2.09
C VAL A 216 -35.99 14.50 2.92
N ASN A 217 -35.80 14.66 4.23
CA ASN A 217 -36.95 14.99 5.12
C ASN A 217 -37.56 16.35 4.82
N ARG A 218 -36.75 17.35 4.47
CA ARG A 218 -37.22 18.69 4.12
C ARG A 218 -37.96 18.65 2.80
N PHE A 219 -37.48 17.96 1.78
CA PHE A 219 -38.12 17.84 0.47
C PHE A 219 -39.45 17.04 0.54
N VAL A 220 -39.43 15.90 1.25
CA VAL A 220 -40.64 15.09 1.48
C VAL A 220 -41.77 15.90 2.17
N ARG A 221 -41.42 16.73 3.18
CA ARG A 221 -42.38 17.59 3.86
C ARG A 221 -42.98 18.65 2.93
N GLN A 222 -42.16 19.20 2.05
CA GLN A 222 -42.54 20.28 1.14
C GLN A 222 -43.47 19.76 0.02
N TYR A 223 -43.11 18.62 -0.60
CA TYR A 223 -43.80 18.11 -1.78
C TYR A 223 -44.69 16.88 -1.52
N LYS A 224 -44.70 16.35 -0.30
CA LYS A 224 -45.52 15.18 0.13
C LYS A 224 -45.26 13.93 -0.73
N LEU A 225 -44.04 13.75 -1.19
CA LEU A 225 -43.62 12.61 -2.01
C LEU A 225 -43.24 11.39 -1.15
N ASP A 226 -43.12 10.24 -1.82
CA ASP A 226 -42.63 9.03 -1.17
C ASP A 226 -41.13 9.20 -0.75
N LYS A 227 -40.89 8.91 0.53
CA LYS A 227 -39.55 9.10 1.13
C LYS A 227 -38.48 8.30 0.44
N LYS A 228 -38.77 7.04 0.05
CA LYS A 228 -37.77 6.16 -0.59
C LYS A 228 -37.44 6.64 -2.00
N LEU A 229 -38.40 7.21 -2.71
CA LEU A 229 -38.19 7.80 -4.02
C LEU A 229 -37.23 8.99 -3.93
N VAL A 230 -37.51 9.91 -3.01
CA VAL A 230 -36.69 11.11 -2.78
C VAL A 230 -35.28 10.72 -2.34
N GLU A 231 -35.16 9.79 -1.38
CA GLU A 231 -33.86 9.31 -0.89
C GLU A 231 -32.98 8.72 -2.01
N ARG A 232 -33.58 7.88 -2.86
CA ARG A 232 -32.89 7.32 -4.03
C ARG A 232 -32.41 8.40 -5.01
N SER A 233 -33.27 9.39 -5.26
CA SER A 233 -32.91 10.50 -6.15
C SER A 233 -31.83 11.39 -5.59
N VAL A 234 -31.85 11.66 -4.27
CA VAL A 234 -30.76 12.39 -3.58
C VAL A 234 -29.44 11.65 -3.67
N LEU A 235 -29.42 10.36 -3.34
CA LEU A 235 -28.19 9.55 -3.41
C LEU A 235 -27.62 9.52 -4.83
N GLN A 236 -28.48 9.40 -5.84
CA GLN A 236 -28.03 9.39 -7.24
C GLN A 236 -27.47 10.76 -7.66
N LEU A 237 -28.04 11.87 -7.20
CA LEU A 237 -27.49 13.21 -7.46
C LEU A 237 -26.15 13.43 -6.76
N VAL A 238 -25.96 12.87 -5.55
CA VAL A 238 -24.66 12.88 -4.85
C VAL A 238 -23.63 12.10 -5.64
N ASP A 239 -23.96 10.92 -6.16
CA ASP A 239 -23.10 10.11 -7.01
C ASP A 239 -22.75 10.82 -8.33
N ASP A 240 -23.70 11.62 -8.87
CA ASP A 240 -23.50 12.48 -10.05
C ASP A 240 -22.67 13.76 -9.73
N GLY A 241 -22.24 13.95 -8.48
CA GLY A 241 -21.36 15.04 -8.03
C GLY A 241 -22.08 16.32 -7.62
N VAL A 242 -23.39 16.29 -7.42
CA VAL A 242 -24.15 17.44 -6.90
C VAL A 242 -23.86 17.65 -5.40
N LEU A 243 -23.60 18.89 -5.01
CA LEU A 243 -23.29 19.22 -3.62
C LEU A 243 -24.52 19.01 -2.72
N LEU A 244 -24.28 18.51 -1.49
CA LEU A 244 -25.32 18.29 -0.47
C LEU A 244 -25.77 19.59 0.23
N GLU A 245 -25.85 20.69 -0.53
CA GLU A 245 -26.47 21.94 -0.09
C GLU A 245 -27.93 21.94 -0.51
N TYR A 246 -28.85 22.29 0.43
CA TYR A 246 -30.29 22.13 0.17
C TYR A 246 -30.75 22.86 -1.08
N ASP A 247 -30.29 24.07 -1.30
CA ASP A 247 -30.80 24.91 -2.40
C ASP A 247 -30.37 24.39 -3.80
N GLU A 248 -29.15 23.86 -3.91
CA GLU A 248 -28.68 23.23 -5.14
C GLU A 248 -29.38 21.90 -5.38
N MET A 249 -29.40 21.04 -4.35
CA MET A 249 -30.05 19.74 -4.39
C MET A 249 -31.56 19.88 -4.65
N HIS A 250 -32.21 20.90 -4.09
CA HIS A 250 -33.63 21.17 -4.27
C HIS A 250 -33.95 21.46 -5.74
N LYS A 251 -33.16 22.28 -6.41
CA LYS A 251 -33.32 22.60 -7.84
C LYS A 251 -33.26 21.35 -8.70
N GLU A 252 -32.24 20.55 -8.52
CA GLU A 252 -32.06 19.31 -9.27
C GLU A 252 -33.16 18.27 -8.98
N LEU A 253 -33.65 18.20 -7.73
CA LEU A 253 -34.73 17.30 -7.36
C LEU A 253 -36.05 17.73 -7.96
N VAL A 254 -36.37 19.03 -8.02
CA VAL A 254 -37.58 19.56 -8.65
C VAL A 254 -37.59 19.17 -10.13
N ASP A 255 -36.52 19.39 -10.82
CA ASP A 255 -36.41 19.03 -12.24
C ASP A 255 -36.49 17.52 -12.45
N ARG A 256 -35.85 16.72 -11.61
CA ARG A 256 -35.82 15.26 -11.75
C ARG A 256 -37.14 14.58 -11.38
N LEU A 257 -37.83 15.07 -10.39
CA LEU A 257 -39.08 14.51 -9.89
C LEU A 257 -40.32 15.20 -10.50
N SER A 258 -40.11 16.17 -11.35
CA SER A 258 -41.17 16.94 -12.07
C SER A 258 -42.24 17.53 -11.13
N VAL A 259 -41.80 18.14 -10.02
CA VAL A 259 -42.66 18.72 -8.99
C VAL A 259 -42.53 20.23 -8.90
#